data_7f8f0dc3895ae4447df97e0dd69dde1d
#
_entry.id   7f8f0dc3895ae4447df97e0dd69dde1d
#
_cell.length_a   1.000
_cell.length_b   1.000
_cell.length_c   1.000
_cell.angle_alpha   90.00
_cell.angle_beta   90.00
_cell.angle_gamma   90.00
#
_symmetry.space_group_name_H-M   'P 1'
#
loop_
_entity.id
_entity.type
_entity.pdbx_description
1 polymer ?
#
loop_
_entity_poly.entity_id
_entity_poly.type
_entity_poly.pdbx_seq_one_letter_code
_entity_poly.pdbx_strand_id
1 'polypeptide(L)'
;QKDIDDVVFVNITYPNGVMANIHVSWLDPHKIRRMTIVGSKKMIVYDDIAENKITIYDKGIDRLAVLGENMDFDDPSTFNYNYRSGNVILPKIKWIEPLRTEINHFIDCIQNQATCITGPSHAEKVVKILEKA
;
A
#
# COMPACT_ATOMS: atom_id res chain seq x y z
N GLN A 1 27.15 -2.93 -7.29
CA GLN A 1 27.80 -3.99 -8.08
C GLN A 1 27.66 -3.63 -9.55
N LYS A 2 28.61 -4.05 -10.39
CA LYS A 2 28.53 -3.77 -11.82
C LYS A 2 27.31 -4.50 -12.40
N ASP A 3 26.43 -3.75 -13.07
CA ASP A 3 25.20 -4.25 -13.71
C ASP A 3 24.13 -4.81 -12.76
N ILE A 4 24.17 -4.41 -11.47
CA ILE A 4 23.12 -4.72 -10.48
C ILE A 4 22.78 -3.45 -9.72
N ASP A 5 21.50 -3.07 -9.73
CA ASP A 5 21.03 -1.88 -9.03
C ASP A 5 20.92 -2.14 -7.51
N ASP A 6 21.59 -1.31 -6.73
CA ASP A 6 21.55 -1.37 -5.27
C ASP A 6 20.39 -0.54 -4.69
N VAL A 7 19.86 0.39 -5.46
CA VAL A 7 18.73 1.26 -5.09
C VAL A 7 17.78 1.39 -6.28
N VAL A 8 16.50 1.16 -6.06
CA VAL A 8 15.47 1.25 -7.10
C VAL A 8 14.28 2.06 -6.61
N PHE A 9 13.82 3.00 -7.45
CA PHE A 9 12.60 3.76 -7.26
C PHE A 9 11.62 3.45 -8.39
N VAL A 10 10.45 2.96 -8.07
CA VAL A 10 9.41 2.67 -9.05
C VAL A 10 8.17 3.49 -8.77
N ASN A 11 7.67 4.19 -9.79
CA ASN A 11 6.39 4.87 -9.75
C ASN A 11 5.42 4.18 -10.70
N ILE A 12 4.29 3.74 -10.18
CA ILE A 12 3.25 3.06 -10.94
C ILE A 12 2.00 3.92 -10.91
N THR A 13 1.42 4.21 -12.07
CA THR A 13 0.11 4.84 -12.20
C THR A 13 -0.86 3.83 -12.79
N TYR A 14 -1.94 3.55 -12.07
CA TYR A 14 -3.00 2.66 -12.52
C TYR A 14 -4.05 3.42 -13.34
N PRO A 15 -4.79 2.72 -14.24
CA PRO A 15 -5.82 3.36 -15.09
C PRO A 15 -6.93 4.08 -14.32
N ASN A 16 -7.18 3.69 -13.08
CA ASN A 16 -8.16 4.31 -12.18
C ASN A 16 -7.62 5.54 -11.41
N GLY A 17 -6.43 6.03 -11.75
CA GLY A 17 -5.80 7.18 -11.09
C GLY A 17 -5.08 6.86 -9.77
N VAL A 18 -5.11 5.60 -9.31
CA VAL A 18 -4.31 5.21 -8.14
C VAL A 18 -2.83 5.23 -8.50
N MET A 19 -2.02 5.76 -7.61
CA MET A 19 -0.56 5.81 -7.76
C MET A 19 0.12 5.01 -6.67
N ALA A 20 1.19 4.32 -7.03
CA ALA A 20 2.08 3.64 -6.09
C ALA A 20 3.52 4.13 -6.29
N ASN A 21 4.20 4.36 -5.19
CA ASN A 21 5.64 4.62 -5.15
C ASN A 21 6.32 3.52 -4.35
N ILE A 22 7.35 2.92 -4.91
CA ILE A 22 8.11 1.84 -4.30
C ILE A 22 9.57 2.28 -4.25
N HIS A 23 10.15 2.23 -3.07
CA HIS A 23 11.58 2.43 -2.85
C HIS A 23 12.15 1.14 -2.23
N VAL A 24 13.14 0.57 -2.87
CA VAL A 24 13.91 -0.56 -2.36
C VAL A 24 15.39 -0.24 -2.42
N SER A 25 16.13 -0.58 -1.36
CA SER A 25 17.54 -0.26 -1.25
C SER A 25 18.28 -1.29 -0.39
N TRP A 26 19.45 -1.68 -0.84
CA TRP A 26 20.43 -2.41 -0.04
C TRP A 26 21.32 -1.48 0.79
N LEU A 27 21.34 -0.18 0.46
CA LEU A 27 22.21 0.82 1.08
C LEU A 27 21.57 1.49 2.30
N ASP A 28 20.29 1.24 2.58
CA ASP A 28 19.63 1.78 3.76
C ASP A 28 20.27 1.23 5.04
N PRO A 29 20.68 2.11 5.98
CA PRO A 29 21.36 1.69 7.21
C PRO A 29 20.46 0.90 8.15
N HIS A 30 19.15 0.99 7.99
CA HIS A 30 18.15 0.30 8.78
C HIS A 30 17.25 -0.54 7.89
N LYS A 31 16.87 -1.72 8.37
CA LYS A 31 15.89 -2.57 7.69
C LYS A 31 14.51 -1.91 7.77
N ILE A 32 13.97 -1.49 6.64
CA ILE A 32 12.63 -0.93 6.51
C ILE A 32 11.77 -1.87 5.69
N ARG A 33 10.58 -2.23 6.22
CA ARG A 33 9.56 -3.02 5.53
C ARG A 33 8.20 -2.40 5.82
N ARG A 34 7.94 -1.29 5.15
CA ARG A 34 6.75 -0.48 5.39
C ARG A 34 5.96 -0.28 4.11
N MET A 35 4.64 -0.36 4.24
CA MET A 35 3.69 0.02 3.20
C MET A 35 2.73 1.06 3.77
N THR A 36 2.55 2.16 3.05
CA THR A 36 1.57 3.20 3.39
C THR A 36 0.51 3.24 2.30
N ILE A 37 -0.75 3.09 2.69
CA ILE A 37 -1.91 3.17 1.80
C ILE A 37 -2.68 4.43 2.18
N VAL A 38 -2.78 5.37 1.25
CA VAL A 38 -3.50 6.62 1.43
C VAL A 38 -4.80 6.54 0.67
N GLY A 39 -5.90 6.53 1.39
CA GLY A 39 -7.25 6.61 0.83
C GLY A 39 -7.87 8.00 1.08
N SER A 40 -9.03 8.26 0.48
CA SER A 40 -9.75 9.53 0.63
C SER A 40 -10.22 9.82 2.05
N LYS A 41 -10.45 8.79 2.86
CA LYS A 41 -11.02 8.93 4.21
C LYS A 41 -10.06 8.52 5.33
N LYS A 42 -9.15 7.59 5.06
CA LYS A 42 -8.24 7.03 6.06
C LYS A 42 -6.90 6.69 5.41
N MET A 43 -5.85 6.67 6.23
CA MET A 43 -4.54 6.18 5.86
C MET A 43 -4.22 4.95 6.70
N ILE A 44 -3.63 3.93 6.08
CA ILE A 44 -3.17 2.71 6.74
C ILE A 44 -1.67 2.60 6.56
N VAL A 45 -0.96 2.34 7.64
CA VAL A 45 0.45 2.00 7.62
C VAL A 45 0.60 0.55 8.07
N TYR A 46 1.18 -0.26 7.21
CA TYR A 46 1.68 -1.59 7.56
C TYR A 46 3.19 -1.50 7.77
N ASP A 47 3.68 -1.99 8.91
CA ASP A 47 5.10 -2.06 9.23
C ASP A 47 5.43 -3.46 9.74
N ASP A 48 6.16 -4.22 8.91
CA ASP A 48 6.48 -5.63 9.20
C ASP A 48 7.44 -5.80 10.39
N ILE A 49 8.15 -4.76 10.76
CA ILE A 49 9.14 -4.82 11.85
C ILE A 49 8.53 -4.36 13.18
N ALA A 50 7.52 -3.48 13.13
CA ALA A 50 6.88 -2.95 14.33
C ALA A 50 6.11 -4.01 15.11
N GLU A 51 5.98 -3.84 16.43
CA GLU A 51 5.13 -4.68 17.28
C GLU A 51 3.66 -4.60 16.82
N ASN A 52 3.16 -3.38 16.61
CA ASN A 52 1.85 -3.16 16.02
C ASN A 52 1.98 -3.08 14.51
N LYS A 53 1.68 -4.18 13.82
CA LYS A 53 1.87 -4.31 12.36
C LYS A 53 1.02 -3.34 11.54
N ILE A 54 -0.16 -2.96 12.03
CA ILE A 54 -1.08 -2.07 11.34
C ILE A 54 -1.42 -0.88 12.23
N THR A 55 -1.30 0.30 11.66
CA THR A 55 -1.79 1.55 12.24
C THR A 55 -2.77 2.19 11.26
N ILE A 56 -3.95 2.51 11.72
CA ILE A 56 -4.99 3.18 10.92
C ILE A 56 -5.13 4.60 11.45
N TYR A 57 -4.92 5.58 10.57
CA TYR A 57 -5.11 6.99 10.85
C TYR A 57 -6.42 7.46 10.25
N ASP A 58 -7.32 8.01 11.06
CA ASP A 58 -8.52 8.68 10.59
C ASP A 58 -8.17 10.11 10.16
N LYS A 59 -7.46 10.21 9.05
CA LYS A 59 -7.04 11.47 8.43
C LYS A 59 -7.56 11.52 7.01
N GLY A 60 -8.11 12.66 6.63
CA GLY A 60 -8.62 12.89 5.30
C GLY A 60 -8.63 14.37 4.95
N ILE A 61 -8.88 14.65 3.70
CA ILE A 61 -9.10 16.01 3.19
C ILE A 61 -10.53 16.04 2.68
N ASP A 62 -11.37 16.83 3.34
CA ASP A 62 -12.72 17.08 2.89
C ASP A 62 -12.71 18.37 2.03
N ARG A 63 -13.13 18.26 0.78
CA ARG A 63 -13.41 19.42 -0.06
C ARG A 63 -14.78 19.96 0.34
N LEU A 64 -14.78 21.07 1.01
CA LEU A 64 -16.01 21.83 1.20
C LEU A 64 -16.19 22.73 -0.02
N ALA A 65 -17.21 22.42 -0.85
CA ALA A 65 -17.66 23.36 -1.87
C ALA A 65 -18.22 24.58 -1.13
N VAL A 66 -17.59 25.73 -1.30
CA VAL A 66 -18.18 27.00 -0.88
C VAL A 66 -19.29 27.29 -1.89
N LEU A 67 -20.54 27.16 -1.46
CA LEU A 67 -21.71 27.53 -2.26
C LEU A 67 -21.68 29.03 -2.54
N GLY A 68 -21.31 29.39 -3.76
CA GLY A 68 -21.41 30.75 -4.32
C GLY A 68 -21.89 30.66 -5.75
N GLU A 69 -22.69 31.63 -6.18
CA GLU A 69 -23.41 31.69 -7.48
C GLU A 69 -22.51 31.72 -8.74
N ASN A 70 -21.19 31.79 -8.59
CA ASN A 70 -20.23 31.72 -9.69
C ASN A 70 -19.13 30.71 -9.33
N MET A 71 -19.39 29.43 -9.56
CA MET A 71 -18.37 28.42 -9.52
C MET A 71 -17.55 28.45 -10.80
N ASP A 72 -16.49 29.23 -10.81
CA ASP A 72 -15.44 29.12 -11.81
C ASP A 72 -14.54 27.95 -11.35
N PHE A 73 -14.60 26.83 -12.07
CA PHE A 73 -13.90 25.58 -11.71
C PHE A 73 -12.37 25.70 -11.77
N ASP A 74 -11.86 26.79 -12.32
CA ASP A 74 -10.44 27.00 -12.55
C ASP A 74 -9.75 27.90 -11.50
N ASP A 75 -10.50 28.42 -10.49
CA ASP A 75 -9.90 29.25 -9.45
C ASP A 75 -9.58 28.40 -8.17
N PRO A 76 -8.30 28.13 -7.86
CA PRO A 76 -7.90 27.41 -6.65
C PRO A 76 -8.33 28.06 -5.34
N SER A 77 -8.69 29.36 -5.36
CA SER A 77 -9.13 30.11 -4.17
C SER A 77 -10.55 29.76 -3.71
N THR A 78 -11.35 29.11 -4.56
CA THR A 78 -12.74 28.73 -4.24
C THR A 78 -12.89 27.44 -3.45
N PHE A 79 -11.80 26.72 -3.17
CA PHE A 79 -11.84 25.49 -2.40
C PHE A 79 -11.25 25.67 -1.00
N ASN A 80 -12.07 25.55 0.02
CA ASN A 80 -11.61 25.36 1.38
C ASN A 80 -11.31 23.87 1.64
N TYR A 81 -10.04 23.56 1.81
CA TYR A 81 -9.61 22.24 2.26
C TYR A 81 -9.72 22.15 3.78
N ASN A 82 -10.61 21.30 4.27
CA ASN A 82 -10.67 20.99 5.69
C ASN A 82 -9.88 19.71 5.95
N TYR A 83 -8.83 19.84 6.74
CA TYR A 83 -8.06 18.67 7.20
C TYR A 83 -8.79 18.02 8.36
N ARG A 84 -9.30 16.80 8.12
CA ARG A 84 -9.85 16.00 9.20
C ARG A 84 -8.72 15.30 9.94
N SER A 85 -8.60 15.54 11.25
CA SER A 85 -7.71 14.85 12.15
C SER A 85 -8.55 14.08 13.17
N GLY A 86 -8.63 12.75 12.99
CA GLY A 86 -9.35 11.84 13.86
C GLY A 86 -8.40 10.95 14.68
N ASN A 87 -8.94 9.83 15.14
CA ASN A 87 -8.24 8.89 16.00
C ASN A 87 -7.15 8.09 15.25
N VAL A 88 -6.16 7.64 16.00
CA VAL A 88 -5.23 6.59 15.58
C VAL A 88 -5.70 5.28 16.20
N ILE A 89 -5.92 4.28 15.36
CA ILE A 89 -6.42 2.97 15.77
C ILE A 89 -5.30 1.95 15.53
N LEU A 90 -4.96 1.20 16.56
CA LEU A 90 -4.03 0.07 16.54
C LEU A 90 -4.85 -1.22 16.67
N PRO A 91 -5.25 -1.85 15.57
CA PRO A 91 -6.02 -3.09 15.65
C PRO A 91 -5.16 -4.21 16.21
N LYS A 92 -5.70 -4.97 17.18
CA LYS A 92 -5.03 -6.17 17.67
C LYS A 92 -5.10 -7.27 16.63
N ILE A 93 -3.96 -7.62 16.05
CA ILE A 93 -3.85 -8.67 15.05
C ILE A 93 -3.21 -9.90 15.69
N LYS A 94 -3.82 -11.07 15.49
CA LYS A 94 -3.19 -12.33 15.84
C LYS A 94 -2.10 -12.62 14.83
N TRP A 95 -0.87 -12.49 15.25
CA TRP A 95 0.28 -12.82 14.40
C TRP A 95 0.35 -14.32 14.15
N ILE A 96 0.49 -14.68 12.89
CA ILE A 96 0.80 -16.04 12.44
C ILE A 96 2.06 -15.95 11.60
N GLU A 97 2.97 -16.88 11.80
CA GLU A 97 4.21 -16.93 11.06
C GLU A 97 3.93 -17.14 9.55
N PRO A 98 4.42 -16.23 8.66
CA PRO A 98 4.03 -16.23 7.24
C PRO A 98 4.41 -17.52 6.51
N LEU A 99 5.63 -18.01 6.70
CA LEU A 99 6.11 -19.24 6.04
C LEU A 99 5.25 -20.45 6.41
N ARG A 100 4.86 -20.55 7.68
CA ARG A 100 3.96 -21.62 8.14
C ARG A 100 2.59 -21.53 7.45
N THR A 101 2.08 -20.32 7.27
CA THR A 101 0.81 -20.10 6.57
C THR A 101 0.90 -20.51 5.10
N GLU A 102 2.00 -20.17 4.45
CA GLU A 102 2.28 -20.54 3.06
C GLU A 102 2.37 -22.06 2.88
N ILE A 103 3.15 -22.74 3.73
CA ILE A 103 3.30 -24.20 3.69
C ILE A 103 1.95 -24.90 3.96
N ASN A 104 1.21 -24.46 4.96
CA ASN A 104 -0.10 -25.03 5.24
C ASN A 104 -1.06 -24.86 4.05
N HIS A 105 -1.08 -23.66 3.43
CA HIS A 105 -1.89 -23.43 2.24
C HIS A 105 -1.48 -24.33 1.06
N PHE A 106 -0.18 -24.55 0.85
CA PHE A 106 0.31 -25.46 -0.18
C PHE A 106 -0.16 -26.91 0.08
N ILE A 107 -0.08 -27.38 1.32
CA ILE A 107 -0.58 -28.70 1.72
C ILE A 107 -2.10 -28.79 1.50
N ASP A 108 -2.86 -27.77 1.87
CA ASP A 108 -4.30 -27.71 1.67
C ASP A 108 -4.68 -27.74 0.17
N CYS A 109 -3.92 -27.10 -0.69
CA CYS A 109 -4.11 -27.17 -2.14
C CYS A 109 -3.93 -28.60 -2.68
N ILE A 110 -2.99 -29.36 -2.13
CA ILE A 110 -2.71 -30.72 -2.55
C ILE A 110 -3.76 -31.70 -2.00
N GLN A 111 -4.02 -31.64 -0.70
CA GLN A 111 -4.85 -32.63 0.01
C GLN A 111 -6.34 -32.34 -0.10
N ASN A 112 -6.72 -31.06 0.00
CA ASN A 112 -8.11 -30.62 0.11
C ASN A 112 -8.61 -29.90 -1.13
N GLN A 113 -7.83 -29.86 -2.21
CA GLN A 113 -8.16 -29.16 -3.46
C GLN A 113 -8.54 -27.68 -3.23
N ALA A 114 -7.94 -27.04 -2.24
CA ALA A 114 -8.13 -25.61 -2.01
C ALA A 114 -7.67 -24.80 -3.23
N THR A 115 -8.34 -23.70 -3.53
CA THR A 115 -7.91 -22.83 -4.62
C THR A 115 -6.60 -22.15 -4.29
N CYS A 116 -5.58 -22.35 -5.12
CA CYS A 116 -4.26 -21.75 -4.93
C CYS A 116 -4.32 -20.22 -5.11
N ILE A 117 -4.03 -19.46 -4.04
CA ILE A 117 -4.06 -18.00 -4.04
C ILE A 117 -2.87 -17.42 -4.83
N THR A 118 -1.70 -18.08 -4.75
CA THR A 118 -0.44 -17.64 -5.36
C THR A 118 -0.05 -18.53 -6.54
N GLY A 119 -1.01 -18.87 -7.39
CA GLY A 119 -0.80 -19.75 -8.54
C GLY A 119 0.07 -19.12 -9.65
N PRO A 120 0.38 -19.93 -10.71
CA PRO A 120 1.31 -19.50 -11.77
C PRO A 120 0.95 -18.18 -12.44
N SER A 121 -0.34 -17.92 -12.67
CA SER A 121 -0.79 -16.66 -13.28
C SER A 121 -0.54 -15.43 -12.40
N HIS A 122 -0.56 -15.60 -11.08
CA HIS A 122 -0.18 -14.55 -10.13
C HIS A 122 1.34 -14.32 -10.17
N ALA A 123 2.12 -15.39 -10.10
CA ALA A 123 3.58 -15.33 -10.18
C ALA A 123 4.07 -14.66 -11.48
N GLU A 124 3.48 -15.02 -12.61
CA GLU A 124 3.78 -14.41 -13.92
C GLU A 124 3.58 -12.89 -13.93
N LYS A 125 2.48 -12.40 -13.32
CA LYS A 125 2.23 -10.95 -13.21
C LYS A 125 3.28 -10.24 -12.38
N VAL A 126 3.70 -10.84 -11.26
CA VAL A 126 4.75 -10.28 -10.40
C VAL A 126 6.07 -10.23 -11.15
N VAL A 127 6.48 -11.33 -11.82
CA VAL A 127 7.72 -11.37 -12.61
C VAL A 127 7.71 -10.33 -13.71
N LYS A 128 6.61 -10.18 -14.46
CA LYS A 128 6.48 -9.14 -15.50
C LYS A 128 6.62 -7.70 -14.97
N ILE A 129 6.26 -7.45 -13.72
CA ILE A 129 6.49 -6.14 -13.10
C ILE A 129 7.98 -5.97 -12.77
N LEU A 130 8.60 -6.99 -12.20
CA LEU A 130 10.02 -6.96 -11.83
C LEU A 130 10.95 -6.82 -13.05
N GLU A 131 10.60 -7.44 -14.18
CA GLU A 131 11.36 -7.31 -15.43
C GLU A 131 11.28 -5.91 -16.06
N LYS A 132 10.32 -5.08 -15.65
CA LYS A 132 10.13 -3.71 -16.14
C LYS A 132 10.67 -2.64 -15.18
N ALA A 133 10.98 -3.02 -13.96
CA ALA A 133 11.52 -2.14 -12.95
C ALA A 133 13.03 -1.93 -13.13
#